data_2b1c163733afd605f53ca35606e693f9
#
_entry.id   2b1c163733afd605f53ca35606e693f9
#
_cell.length_a   1.000
_cell.length_b   1.000
_cell.length_c   1.000
_cell.angle_alpha   90.00
_cell.angle_beta   90.00
_cell.angle_gamma   90.00
#
_symmetry.space_group_name_H-M   'P 1'
#
loop_
_entity.id
_entity.type
_entity.pdbx_description
1 polymer ?
#
loop_
_entity_poly.entity_id
_entity_poly.type
_entity_poly.pdbx_seq_one_letter_code
_entity_poly.pdbx_strand_id
1 'polypeptide(L)'
;MKPTMFRSFVISSLVVCVAIGAGARTRSRYGGALRIETQGDPWRVPDGIARKLVFDGLTRVDDSGVLLPELAIRWESQNDNHRWQFWLRPGIRFHDGAALTPAAVAVSLSQSCAKQCPWTGLSVVGNSLVFVGDSAMPQLPAELARSMYLVARQHDAAEPSGTGAFRVTNVTNGVVSLAANSDYWQGRPFVDTVQVEGKRSLRDQWLDLSVGRADMVEVPAELLHQAVQDRLMVLASHPTDLLVLSVSSKGALHNDQLRQAIALAVDRSALFNVIFQKEGEPTGSLLPADLTGYGFLFPTERDLTRARNYRAGASASPMVLTIDNPDASTQLVAERIVLNLREAGLNAQVRPASSQSTPDLLLKRIHLEAGDAAAGLDEMLEDLGQKIPEETGNPDALYKTERDFLKTCQAIPLLYLPRALAFSERVRDLRLTGDGTPMIADVSIDGGK
;
A
#
# COMPACT_ATOMS: atom_id res chain seq x y z
N MET A 1 -65.93 -24.05 55.36
CA MET A 1 -65.76 -22.90 54.41
C MET A 1 -64.71 -21.96 55.01
N LYS A 2 -63.52 -21.91 54.47
CA LYS A 2 -62.46 -20.95 54.82
C LYS A 2 -62.07 -20.22 53.52
N PRO A 3 -61.97 -18.89 53.50
CA PRO A 3 -61.53 -18.14 52.31
C PRO A 3 -60.00 -18.09 52.22
N THR A 4 -59.54 -18.37 51.05
CA THR A 4 -58.13 -18.28 50.64
C THR A 4 -57.75 -16.83 50.36
N MET A 5 -56.71 -16.37 51.08
CA MET A 5 -56.08 -15.04 50.88
C MET A 5 -55.19 -15.07 49.67
N PHE A 6 -55.48 -14.26 48.65
CA PHE A 6 -54.58 -13.94 47.54
C PHE A 6 -53.59 -12.87 47.98
N ARG A 7 -52.28 -13.21 47.99
CA ARG A 7 -51.20 -12.25 48.19
C ARG A 7 -50.76 -11.73 46.85
N SER A 8 -51.08 -10.46 46.58
CA SER A 8 -50.52 -9.74 45.43
C SER A 8 -49.04 -9.40 45.65
N PHE A 9 -48.19 -9.94 44.79
CA PHE A 9 -46.80 -9.54 44.71
C PHE A 9 -46.65 -8.32 43.80
N VAL A 10 -46.35 -7.18 44.36
CA VAL A 10 -45.97 -5.97 43.62
C VAL A 10 -44.48 -6.09 43.26
N ILE A 11 -44.20 -6.35 41.97
CA ILE A 11 -42.82 -6.30 41.45
C ILE A 11 -42.53 -4.84 41.11
N SER A 12 -41.69 -4.21 41.94
CA SER A 12 -41.15 -2.89 41.72
C SER A 12 -40.03 -2.99 40.67
N SER A 13 -40.31 -2.65 39.42
CA SER A 13 -39.29 -2.56 38.37
C SER A 13 -38.41 -1.34 38.61
N LEU A 14 -37.18 -1.58 39.02
CA LEU A 14 -36.13 -0.55 39.10
C LEU A 14 -35.63 -0.28 37.71
N VAL A 15 -36.06 0.83 37.10
CA VAL A 15 -35.53 1.33 35.82
C VAL A 15 -34.17 1.98 36.11
N VAL A 16 -33.08 1.26 35.85
CA VAL A 16 -31.73 1.85 35.83
C VAL A 16 -31.56 2.62 34.54
N CYS A 17 -31.71 3.94 34.60
CA CYS A 17 -31.28 4.83 33.53
C CYS A 17 -29.75 4.81 33.43
N VAL A 18 -29.20 4.01 32.54
CA VAL A 18 -27.79 4.15 32.14
C VAL A 18 -27.71 5.44 31.30
N ALA A 19 -27.22 6.51 31.92
CA ALA A 19 -26.84 7.70 31.19
C ALA A 19 -25.62 7.33 30.32
N ILE A 20 -25.88 7.00 29.06
CA ILE A 20 -24.84 6.95 28.03
C ILE A 20 -24.35 8.39 27.90
N GLY A 21 -23.22 8.70 28.53
CA GLY A 21 -22.50 9.94 28.32
C GLY A 21 -22.17 10.04 26.83
N ALA A 22 -22.97 10.77 26.09
CA ALA A 22 -22.59 11.26 24.76
C ALA A 22 -21.37 12.15 24.99
N GLY A 23 -20.17 11.58 24.88
CA GLY A 23 -18.94 12.37 24.81
C GLY A 23 -19.17 13.38 23.69
N ALA A 24 -19.24 14.66 24.05
CA ALA A 24 -19.33 15.73 23.08
C ALA A 24 -18.12 15.57 22.13
N ARG A 25 -18.35 15.09 20.91
CA ARG A 25 -17.35 15.13 19.86
C ARG A 25 -16.98 16.61 19.70
N THR A 26 -15.79 16.96 20.16
CA THR A 26 -15.24 18.28 19.93
C THR A 26 -15.26 18.53 18.43
N ARG A 27 -15.89 19.62 18.00
CA ARG A 27 -15.94 19.98 16.58
C ARG A 27 -14.51 20.12 16.08
N SER A 28 -14.19 19.45 14.96
CA SER A 28 -12.91 19.62 14.27
C SER A 28 -12.63 21.10 14.04
N ARG A 29 -11.46 21.57 14.48
CA ARG A 29 -11.09 22.97 14.39
C ARG A 29 -10.09 23.17 13.26
N TYR A 30 -10.30 24.21 12.48
CA TYR A 30 -9.28 24.66 11.53
C TYR A 30 -8.07 25.23 12.26
N GLY A 31 -6.88 24.90 11.75
CA GLY A 31 -5.64 25.47 12.23
C GLY A 31 -4.63 24.42 12.71
N GLY A 32 -3.44 24.89 13.03
CA GLY A 32 -2.37 24.07 13.56
C GLY A 32 -1.44 23.46 12.51
N ALA A 33 -0.37 22.84 13.03
CA ALA A 33 0.66 22.19 12.23
C ALA A 33 0.72 20.70 12.60
N LEU A 34 0.78 19.84 11.58
CA LEU A 34 0.98 18.41 11.71
C LEU A 34 2.41 18.04 11.29
N ARG A 35 3.14 17.32 12.13
CA ARG A 35 4.52 16.90 11.89
C ARG A 35 4.56 15.40 11.75
N ILE A 36 4.99 14.93 10.58
CA ILE A 36 5.04 13.52 10.20
C ILE A 36 6.51 13.15 9.97
N GLU A 37 6.96 12.05 10.53
CA GLU A 37 8.28 11.50 10.27
C GLU A 37 8.18 10.12 9.63
N THR A 38 9.04 9.86 8.63
CA THR A 38 9.09 8.61 7.88
C THR A 38 10.51 8.10 7.71
N GLN A 39 10.68 6.78 7.56
CA GLN A 39 11.98 6.19 7.20
C GLN A 39 12.31 6.42 5.72
N GLY A 40 11.27 6.41 4.89
CA GLY A 40 11.40 6.56 3.45
C GLY A 40 11.59 8.01 3.00
N ASP A 41 11.72 8.18 1.70
CA ASP A 41 11.67 9.50 1.05
C ASP A 41 10.21 9.93 0.91
N PRO A 42 9.82 11.13 1.39
CA PRO A 42 8.44 11.62 1.30
C PRO A 42 7.88 11.72 -0.12
N TRP A 43 8.76 11.75 -1.13
CA TRP A 43 8.39 11.82 -2.55
C TRP A 43 8.45 10.50 -3.30
N ARG A 44 8.86 9.42 -2.64
CA ARG A 44 9.01 8.11 -3.28
C ARG A 44 7.69 7.61 -3.87
N VAL A 45 7.75 6.94 -5.01
CA VAL A 45 6.64 6.18 -5.59
C VAL A 45 6.81 4.70 -5.18
N PRO A 46 5.74 4.02 -4.78
CA PRO A 46 4.37 4.49 -4.53
C PRO A 46 4.17 5.13 -3.13
N ASP A 47 5.06 4.94 -2.18
CA ASP A 47 4.82 5.09 -0.74
C ASP A 47 4.96 6.50 -0.17
N GLY A 48 5.41 7.46 -0.98
CA GLY A 48 5.73 8.80 -0.51
C GLY A 48 4.51 9.60 -0.10
N ILE A 49 4.31 9.80 1.21
CA ILE A 49 3.15 10.50 1.76
C ILE A 49 2.99 11.91 1.19
N ALA A 50 4.09 12.65 0.94
CA ALA A 50 4.01 14.01 0.40
C ALA A 50 3.40 14.04 -1.00
N ARG A 51 3.62 13.01 -1.83
CA ARG A 51 3.00 12.92 -3.16
C ARG A 51 1.48 12.87 -3.08
N LYS A 52 0.95 12.00 -2.22
CA LYS A 52 -0.51 11.82 -2.03
C LYS A 52 -1.19 13.04 -1.39
N LEU A 53 -0.43 13.94 -0.76
CA LEU A 53 -0.94 15.21 -0.22
C LEU A 53 -0.98 16.33 -1.26
N VAL A 54 -0.07 16.29 -2.24
CA VAL A 54 0.14 17.37 -3.22
C VAL A 54 -0.58 17.09 -4.55
N PHE A 55 -0.74 15.82 -4.92
CA PHE A 55 -1.28 15.43 -6.21
C PHE A 55 -2.55 14.59 -6.07
N ASP A 56 -3.51 14.78 -6.98
CA ASP A 56 -4.69 13.94 -7.13
C ASP A 56 -4.57 13.06 -8.38
N GLY A 57 -5.28 11.91 -8.40
CA GLY A 57 -5.44 11.03 -9.54
C GLY A 57 -6.65 11.37 -10.40
N LEU A 58 -6.84 10.69 -11.51
CA LEU A 58 -8.11 10.75 -12.26
C LEU A 58 -9.23 10.06 -11.48
N THR A 59 -8.90 8.97 -10.84
CA THR A 59 -9.75 8.14 -9.99
C THR A 59 -9.02 7.88 -8.67
N ARG A 60 -9.72 7.43 -7.65
CA ARG A 60 -9.15 7.02 -6.35
C ARG A 60 -9.88 5.83 -5.79
N VAL A 61 -9.26 5.11 -4.89
CA VAL A 61 -9.87 4.03 -4.10
C VAL A 61 -10.20 4.57 -2.70
N ASP A 62 -11.38 4.25 -2.18
CA ASP A 62 -11.78 4.65 -0.82
C ASP A 62 -11.29 3.65 0.25
N ASP A 63 -11.71 3.87 1.50
CA ASP A 63 -11.39 3.01 2.65
C ASP A 63 -12.02 1.60 2.57
N SER A 64 -12.97 1.40 1.67
CA SER A 64 -13.63 0.11 1.42
C SER A 64 -13.09 -0.61 0.18
N GLY A 65 -12.07 -0.06 -0.50
CA GLY A 65 -11.56 -0.60 -1.77
C GLY A 65 -12.39 -0.23 -3.00
N VAL A 66 -13.40 0.64 -2.85
CA VAL A 66 -14.28 1.03 -3.96
C VAL A 66 -13.66 2.14 -4.79
N LEU A 67 -13.65 1.93 -6.12
CA LEU A 67 -13.17 2.92 -7.07
C LEU A 67 -14.13 4.10 -7.18
N LEU A 68 -13.64 5.30 -6.93
CA LEU A 68 -14.40 6.54 -6.92
C LEU A 68 -13.87 7.58 -7.91
N PRO A 69 -14.73 8.50 -8.39
CA PRO A 69 -14.31 9.69 -9.12
C PRO A 69 -13.40 10.60 -8.28
N GLU A 70 -12.36 11.16 -8.94
CA GLU A 70 -11.50 12.19 -8.37
C GLU A 70 -11.38 13.40 -9.31
N LEU A 71 -10.30 13.58 -10.05
CA LEU A 71 -10.21 14.62 -11.09
C LEU A 71 -11.13 14.31 -12.28
N ALA A 72 -11.38 13.04 -12.59
CA ALA A 72 -12.44 12.65 -13.51
C ALA A 72 -13.77 12.48 -12.74
N ILE A 73 -14.85 13.05 -13.28
CA ILE A 73 -16.20 12.93 -12.68
C ILE A 73 -16.93 11.67 -13.13
N ARG A 74 -16.55 11.12 -14.26
CA ARG A 74 -17.09 9.88 -14.85
C ARG A 74 -16.16 9.37 -15.94
N TRP A 75 -16.34 8.10 -16.28
CA TRP A 75 -15.65 7.45 -17.41
C TRP A 75 -16.55 6.45 -18.09
N GLU A 76 -16.24 6.13 -19.34
CA GLU A 76 -16.99 5.15 -20.14
C GLU A 76 -16.00 4.36 -21.02
N SER A 77 -16.23 3.06 -21.12
CA SER A 77 -15.49 2.19 -22.05
C SER A 77 -16.24 2.03 -23.37
N GLN A 78 -15.49 1.79 -24.43
CA GLN A 78 -15.96 1.48 -25.77
C GLN A 78 -15.07 0.40 -26.39
N ASN A 79 -15.58 -0.29 -27.42
CA ASN A 79 -14.83 -1.28 -28.17
C ASN A 79 -14.22 -2.37 -27.26
N ASP A 80 -15.02 -2.99 -26.44
CA ASP A 80 -14.57 -4.06 -25.51
C ASP A 80 -13.35 -3.65 -24.68
N ASN A 81 -13.38 -2.46 -24.08
CA ASN A 81 -12.33 -1.85 -23.27
C ASN A 81 -11.04 -1.46 -24.01
N HIS A 82 -11.01 -1.45 -25.34
CA HIS A 82 -9.88 -0.93 -26.11
C HIS A 82 -9.86 0.61 -26.18
N ARG A 83 -10.95 1.24 -25.81
CA ARG A 83 -11.08 2.69 -25.81
C ARG A 83 -11.82 3.14 -24.56
N TRP A 84 -11.22 4.08 -23.81
CA TRP A 84 -11.81 4.70 -22.63
C TRP A 84 -11.90 6.21 -22.80
N GLN A 85 -12.95 6.82 -22.24
CA GLN A 85 -13.11 8.26 -22.19
C GLN A 85 -13.37 8.70 -20.75
N PHE A 86 -12.59 9.68 -20.26
CA PHE A 86 -12.68 10.25 -18.92
C PHE A 86 -13.01 11.74 -19.01
N TRP A 87 -14.09 12.17 -18.36
CA TRP A 87 -14.50 13.59 -18.32
C TRP A 87 -13.98 14.24 -17.06
N LEU A 88 -13.22 15.35 -17.25
CA LEU A 88 -12.61 16.04 -16.12
C LEU A 88 -13.62 16.91 -15.39
N ARG A 89 -13.39 17.09 -14.08
CA ARG A 89 -14.09 18.00 -13.21
C ARG A 89 -13.79 19.45 -13.63
N PRO A 90 -14.83 20.28 -13.86
CA PRO A 90 -14.60 21.68 -14.23
C PRO A 90 -14.14 22.50 -13.01
N GLY A 91 -13.41 23.60 -13.27
CA GLY A 91 -13.06 24.61 -12.28
C GLY A 91 -11.88 24.27 -11.38
N ILE A 92 -11.25 23.11 -11.51
CA ILE A 92 -10.04 22.76 -10.74
C ILE A 92 -8.85 23.59 -11.22
N ARG A 93 -8.00 23.97 -10.26
CA ARG A 93 -6.73 24.66 -10.50
C ARG A 93 -5.57 23.93 -9.86
N PHE A 94 -4.42 24.00 -10.51
CA PHE A 94 -3.15 23.64 -9.89
C PHE A 94 -2.77 24.66 -8.80
N HIS A 95 -1.86 24.28 -7.91
CA HIS A 95 -1.39 25.14 -6.81
C HIS A 95 -0.75 26.45 -7.27
N ASP A 96 -0.25 26.53 -8.51
CA ASP A 96 0.27 27.74 -9.15
C ASP A 96 -0.83 28.64 -9.75
N GLY A 97 -2.10 28.27 -9.57
CA GLY A 97 -3.26 28.99 -10.09
C GLY A 97 -3.66 28.68 -11.53
N ALA A 98 -2.87 27.90 -12.27
CA ALA A 98 -3.23 27.50 -13.64
C ALA A 98 -4.44 26.55 -13.63
N ALA A 99 -5.30 26.67 -14.64
CA ALA A 99 -6.45 25.77 -14.77
C ALA A 99 -6.02 24.34 -15.10
N LEU A 100 -6.66 23.35 -14.47
CA LEU A 100 -6.54 21.95 -14.87
C LEU A 100 -7.25 21.77 -16.21
N THR A 101 -6.48 21.44 -17.26
CA THR A 101 -7.01 21.16 -18.59
C THR A 101 -6.73 19.72 -19.00
N PRO A 102 -7.53 19.12 -19.89
CA PRO A 102 -7.24 17.78 -20.39
C PRO A 102 -5.85 17.68 -21.03
N ALA A 103 -5.38 18.73 -21.69
CA ALA A 103 -4.04 18.75 -22.27
C ALA A 103 -2.93 18.68 -21.20
N ALA A 104 -3.09 19.39 -20.07
CA ALA A 104 -2.14 19.34 -18.96
C ALA A 104 -2.11 17.95 -18.33
N VAL A 105 -3.26 17.32 -18.13
CA VAL A 105 -3.38 15.95 -17.60
C VAL A 105 -2.74 14.94 -18.55
N ALA A 106 -3.01 15.06 -19.87
CA ALA A 106 -2.41 14.17 -20.86
C ALA A 106 -0.87 14.23 -20.86
N VAL A 107 -0.31 15.44 -20.73
CA VAL A 107 1.15 15.62 -20.60
C VAL A 107 1.67 14.94 -19.34
N SER A 108 1.03 15.16 -18.19
CA SER A 108 1.42 14.53 -16.92
C SER A 108 1.43 13.00 -17.01
N LEU A 109 0.34 12.41 -17.48
CA LEU A 109 0.21 10.96 -17.59
C LEU A 109 1.21 10.35 -18.58
N SER A 110 1.45 11.01 -19.71
CA SER A 110 2.46 10.56 -20.68
C SER A 110 3.89 10.57 -20.12
N GLN A 111 4.16 11.43 -19.16
CA GLN A 111 5.46 11.49 -18.48
C GLN A 111 5.58 10.44 -17.36
N SER A 112 4.49 10.17 -16.66
CA SER A 112 4.48 9.20 -15.54
C SER A 112 4.80 7.79 -15.99
N CYS A 113 4.31 7.35 -17.14
CA CYS A 113 4.51 5.98 -17.63
C CYS A 113 5.57 5.80 -18.72
N ALA A 114 6.28 6.85 -19.09
CA ALA A 114 7.41 7.03 -20.04
C ALA A 114 7.74 5.89 -21.04
N LYS A 115 7.52 4.60 -20.75
CA LYS A 115 7.85 3.45 -21.61
C LYS A 115 6.90 2.25 -21.51
N GLN A 116 5.99 2.24 -20.54
CA GLN A 116 5.12 1.09 -20.25
C GLN A 116 3.70 1.53 -19.88
N CYS A 117 3.13 2.45 -20.66
CA CYS A 117 1.73 2.80 -20.50
C CYS A 117 0.84 1.61 -20.89
N PRO A 118 -0.25 1.33 -20.17
CA PRO A 118 -1.24 0.34 -20.60
C PRO A 118 -1.99 0.77 -21.89
N TRP A 119 -1.89 2.04 -22.26
CA TRP A 119 -2.46 2.58 -23.52
C TRP A 119 -1.38 2.87 -24.55
N THR A 120 -1.75 2.76 -25.83
CA THR A 120 -0.89 3.13 -26.98
C THR A 120 -1.17 4.53 -27.49
N GLY A 121 -2.34 5.09 -27.15
CA GLY A 121 -2.73 6.44 -27.54
C GLY A 121 -3.49 7.18 -26.43
N LEU A 122 -3.13 8.46 -26.23
CA LEU A 122 -3.84 9.38 -25.35
C LEU A 122 -4.13 10.68 -26.11
N SER A 123 -5.40 11.05 -26.20
CA SER A 123 -5.85 12.24 -26.91
C SER A 123 -6.87 13.05 -26.12
N VAL A 124 -7.07 14.30 -26.52
CA VAL A 124 -8.00 15.23 -25.85
C VAL A 124 -9.20 15.47 -26.76
N VAL A 125 -10.42 15.31 -26.20
CA VAL A 125 -11.68 15.56 -26.90
C VAL A 125 -12.58 16.45 -26.02
N GLY A 126 -12.66 17.72 -26.34
CA GLY A 126 -13.40 18.70 -25.52
C GLY A 126 -12.83 18.78 -24.10
N ASN A 127 -13.64 18.53 -23.09
CA ASN A 127 -13.22 18.47 -21.67
C ASN A 127 -12.95 17.03 -21.19
N SER A 128 -12.48 16.16 -22.07
CA SER A 128 -12.21 14.76 -21.73
C SER A 128 -10.89 14.26 -22.28
N LEU A 129 -10.41 13.19 -21.69
CA LEU A 129 -9.27 12.39 -22.14
C LEU A 129 -9.78 11.12 -22.78
N VAL A 130 -9.17 10.72 -23.89
CA VAL A 130 -9.49 9.47 -24.59
C VAL A 130 -8.22 8.63 -24.65
N PHE A 131 -8.29 7.46 -24.01
CA PHE A 131 -7.25 6.43 -24.02
C PHE A 131 -7.60 5.37 -25.07
N VAL A 132 -6.61 4.91 -25.81
CA VAL A 132 -6.76 3.82 -26.79
C VAL A 132 -5.63 2.82 -26.56
N GLY A 133 -5.96 1.54 -26.50
CA GLY A 133 -4.99 0.44 -26.36
C GLY A 133 -5.09 -0.55 -27.51
N ASP A 134 -3.96 -1.16 -27.88
CA ASP A 134 -3.91 -2.27 -28.82
C ASP A 134 -4.51 -3.54 -28.20
N SER A 135 -4.37 -3.70 -26.88
CA SER A 135 -5.07 -4.71 -26.07
C SER A 135 -6.22 -4.07 -25.29
N ALA A 136 -7.18 -4.88 -24.86
CA ALA A 136 -8.25 -4.44 -23.95
C ALA A 136 -7.66 -4.00 -22.61
N MET A 137 -8.19 -2.93 -22.04
CA MET A 137 -7.75 -2.34 -20.76
C MET A 137 -8.91 -2.31 -19.75
N PRO A 138 -9.45 -3.46 -19.34
CA PRO A 138 -10.64 -3.50 -18.49
C PRO A 138 -10.43 -2.82 -17.13
N GLN A 139 -9.19 -2.80 -16.62
CA GLN A 139 -8.82 -2.24 -15.32
C GLN A 139 -8.29 -0.80 -15.40
N LEU A 140 -8.33 -0.15 -16.57
CA LEU A 140 -7.76 1.20 -16.72
C LEU A 140 -8.26 2.22 -15.67
N PRO A 141 -9.56 2.24 -15.27
CA PRO A 141 -10.00 3.16 -14.22
C PRO A 141 -9.35 2.89 -12.86
N ALA A 142 -9.12 1.64 -12.48
CA ALA A 142 -8.43 1.25 -11.24
C ALA A 142 -6.92 1.53 -11.36
N GLU A 143 -6.33 1.25 -12.50
CA GLU A 143 -4.93 1.56 -12.79
C GLU A 143 -4.62 3.05 -12.64
N LEU A 144 -5.53 3.94 -13.10
CA LEU A 144 -5.37 5.39 -12.98
C LEU A 144 -5.57 5.94 -11.55
N ALA A 145 -5.93 5.09 -10.59
CA ALA A 145 -5.95 5.43 -9.16
C ALA A 145 -4.58 5.23 -8.48
N ARG A 146 -3.65 4.50 -9.11
CA ARG A 146 -2.33 4.23 -8.54
C ARG A 146 -1.48 5.50 -8.44
N SER A 147 -0.65 5.54 -7.41
CA SER A 147 0.22 6.70 -7.11
C SER A 147 1.16 7.11 -8.23
N MET A 148 1.49 6.19 -9.13
CA MET A 148 2.32 6.50 -10.29
C MET A 148 1.64 7.42 -11.31
N TYR A 149 0.30 7.43 -11.37
CA TYR A 149 -0.51 8.22 -12.30
C TYR A 149 -1.08 9.51 -11.69
N LEU A 150 -0.63 9.90 -10.50
CA LEU A 150 -1.01 11.17 -9.91
C LEU A 150 -0.61 12.34 -10.82
N VAL A 151 -1.55 13.29 -10.98
CA VAL A 151 -1.42 14.38 -11.93
C VAL A 151 -0.55 15.49 -11.35
N ALA A 152 0.63 15.64 -11.94
CA ALA A 152 1.60 16.68 -11.60
C ALA A 152 1.75 17.64 -12.78
N ARG A 153 1.75 18.93 -12.50
CA ARG A 153 2.20 19.91 -13.47
C ARG A 153 3.72 20.02 -13.33
N GLN A 154 4.43 19.71 -14.41
CA GLN A 154 5.87 19.86 -14.41
C GLN A 154 6.24 21.32 -14.41
N HIS A 155 6.96 21.69 -13.39
CA HIS A 155 7.84 22.82 -13.32
C HIS A 155 9.20 22.34 -12.89
N ASP A 156 10.22 23.14 -13.17
CA ASP A 156 11.57 22.88 -12.70
C ASP A 156 11.53 22.37 -11.26
N ALA A 157 12.29 21.33 -10.98
CA ALA A 157 12.19 20.41 -9.85
C ALA A 157 12.14 21.02 -8.43
N ALA A 158 12.16 22.34 -8.28
CA ALA A 158 12.15 23.03 -6.99
C ALA A 158 10.78 23.15 -6.34
N GLU A 159 9.68 23.24 -7.13
CA GLU A 159 8.32 23.44 -6.60
C GLU A 159 7.29 22.61 -7.39
N PRO A 160 7.08 21.32 -7.03
CA PRO A 160 6.08 20.50 -7.69
C PRO A 160 4.68 21.07 -7.44
N SER A 161 3.92 21.30 -8.52
CA SER A 161 2.56 21.84 -8.49
C SER A 161 1.55 20.77 -8.84
N GLY A 162 0.65 20.45 -7.90
CA GLY A 162 -0.47 19.53 -8.04
C GLY A 162 -1.82 20.22 -7.86
N THR A 163 -2.84 19.41 -7.68
CA THR A 163 -4.22 19.86 -7.41
C THR A 163 -4.68 19.47 -6.01
N GLY A 164 -3.84 18.77 -5.26
CA GLY A 164 -4.17 18.12 -3.99
C GLY A 164 -4.47 19.05 -2.83
N ALA A 165 -4.77 18.46 -1.69
CA ALA A 165 -5.18 19.14 -0.48
C ALA A 165 -4.12 20.08 0.12
N PHE A 166 -2.84 19.84 -0.19
CA PHE A 166 -1.72 20.65 0.31
C PHE A 166 -0.79 21.06 -0.82
N ARG A 167 -0.27 22.27 -0.76
CA ARG A 167 0.73 22.81 -1.69
C ARG A 167 2.11 22.86 -1.04
N VAL A 168 3.14 22.60 -1.81
CA VAL A 168 4.53 22.72 -1.36
C VAL A 168 4.88 24.16 -1.09
N THR A 169 5.52 24.44 0.06
CA THR A 169 6.05 25.74 0.42
C THR A 169 7.57 25.74 0.54
N ASN A 170 8.16 24.59 0.88
CA ASN A 170 9.60 24.43 0.95
C ASN A 170 9.99 22.95 0.91
N VAL A 171 11.15 22.66 0.32
CA VAL A 171 11.80 21.34 0.38
C VAL A 171 13.25 21.56 0.72
N THR A 172 13.66 21.18 1.92
CA THR A 172 15.03 21.43 2.40
C THR A 172 15.48 20.27 3.28
N ASN A 173 16.65 19.71 2.99
CA ASN A 173 17.31 18.69 3.82
C ASN A 173 16.42 17.46 4.15
N GLY A 174 15.57 17.02 3.21
CA GLY A 174 14.68 15.88 3.44
C GLY A 174 13.38 16.20 4.16
N VAL A 175 13.17 17.48 4.51
CA VAL A 175 11.92 18.00 5.06
C VAL A 175 11.10 18.63 3.95
N VAL A 176 9.86 18.18 3.80
CA VAL A 176 8.85 18.76 2.91
C VAL A 176 7.87 19.55 3.75
N SER A 177 7.82 20.86 3.53
CA SER A 177 6.86 21.76 4.18
C SER A 177 5.71 22.04 3.23
N LEU A 178 4.48 21.83 3.73
CA LEU A 178 3.25 21.96 2.97
C LEU A 178 2.30 22.93 3.66
N ALA A 179 1.54 23.71 2.90
CA ALA A 179 0.45 24.53 3.39
C ALA A 179 -0.89 24.06 2.83
N ALA A 180 -1.95 24.18 3.62
CA ALA A 180 -3.30 23.85 3.19
C ALA A 180 -3.70 24.59 1.92
N ASN A 181 -4.27 23.90 0.96
CA ASN A 181 -4.87 24.47 -0.22
C ASN A 181 -6.30 24.95 0.12
N SER A 182 -6.48 26.27 0.23
CA SER A 182 -7.80 26.86 0.54
C SER A 182 -8.85 26.61 -0.53
N ASP A 183 -8.40 26.41 -1.77
CA ASP A 183 -9.26 26.22 -2.94
C ASP A 183 -9.36 24.73 -3.35
N TYR A 184 -9.00 23.82 -2.42
CA TYR A 184 -9.10 22.39 -2.69
C TYR A 184 -10.55 22.00 -3.00
N TRP A 185 -10.74 21.28 -4.08
CA TRP A 185 -12.05 20.95 -4.62
C TRP A 185 -12.93 20.08 -3.71
N GLN A 186 -12.33 19.35 -2.77
CA GLN A 186 -13.06 18.59 -1.73
C GLN A 186 -13.26 19.41 -0.43
N GLY A 187 -12.83 20.66 -0.41
CA GLY A 187 -12.86 21.52 0.78
C GLY A 187 -11.48 21.70 1.40
N ARG A 188 -11.26 22.84 2.05
CA ARG A 188 -10.00 23.16 2.71
C ARG A 188 -9.66 22.12 3.80
N PRO A 189 -8.42 21.58 3.85
CA PRO A 189 -7.96 20.75 4.96
C PRO A 189 -8.09 21.45 6.32
N PHE A 190 -8.26 20.65 7.40
CA PHE A 190 -8.40 21.21 8.74
C PHE A 190 -7.08 21.80 9.28
N VAL A 191 -5.94 21.14 9.06
CA VAL A 191 -4.62 21.65 9.48
C VAL A 191 -4.14 22.72 8.50
N ASP A 192 -3.43 23.76 9.02
CA ASP A 192 -2.87 24.83 8.19
C ASP A 192 -1.61 24.38 7.46
N THR A 193 -0.78 23.59 8.13
CA THR A 193 0.51 23.16 7.59
C THR A 193 0.80 21.71 7.93
N VAL A 194 1.51 21.05 7.03
CA VAL A 194 2.06 19.69 7.25
C VAL A 194 3.57 19.75 6.99
N GLN A 195 4.34 19.19 7.89
CA GLN A 195 5.77 18.96 7.70
C GLN A 195 5.98 17.45 7.62
N VAL A 196 6.62 16.99 6.56
CA VAL A 196 7.02 15.59 6.40
C VAL A 196 8.53 15.51 6.38
N GLU A 197 9.12 14.90 7.38
CA GLU A 197 10.57 14.66 7.47
C GLU A 197 10.86 13.20 7.12
N GLY A 198 11.60 13.00 6.03
CA GLY A 198 11.99 11.69 5.57
C GLY A 198 13.37 11.25 6.11
N LYS A 199 13.70 9.96 5.89
CA LYS A 199 14.98 9.36 6.25
C LYS A 199 15.30 9.43 7.77
N ARG A 200 14.25 9.45 8.60
CA ARG A 200 14.38 9.39 10.06
C ARG A 200 14.50 7.94 10.52
N SER A 201 15.44 7.68 11.44
CA SER A 201 15.49 6.35 12.05
C SER A 201 14.24 6.10 12.91
N LEU A 202 13.79 4.84 13.05
CA LEU A 202 12.66 4.50 13.92
C LEU A 202 12.88 4.96 15.36
N ARG A 203 14.10 4.86 15.87
CA ARG A 203 14.44 5.31 17.21
C ARG A 203 14.22 6.82 17.38
N ASP A 204 14.63 7.62 16.39
CA ASP A 204 14.44 9.07 16.43
C ASP A 204 12.97 9.43 16.31
N GLN A 205 12.23 8.79 15.39
CA GLN A 205 10.78 8.95 15.22
C GLN A 205 10.02 8.71 16.54
N TRP A 206 10.30 7.59 17.22
CA TRP A 206 9.63 7.25 18.46
C TRP A 206 10.02 8.18 19.62
N LEU A 207 11.27 8.60 19.67
CA LEU A 207 11.72 9.62 20.62
C LEU A 207 11.01 10.95 20.36
N ASP A 208 10.95 11.40 19.12
CA ASP A 208 10.34 12.67 18.75
C ASP A 208 8.81 12.66 18.97
N LEU A 209 8.14 11.54 18.73
CA LEU A 209 6.74 11.35 19.12
C LEU A 209 6.57 11.47 20.66
N SER A 210 7.42 10.80 21.44
CA SER A 210 7.33 10.76 22.91
C SER A 210 7.54 12.13 23.56
N VAL A 211 8.40 12.98 22.98
CA VAL A 211 8.66 14.35 23.46
C VAL A 211 7.83 15.42 22.76
N GLY A 212 6.89 15.03 21.91
CA GLY A 212 5.98 15.92 21.22
C GLY A 212 6.61 16.76 20.11
N ARG A 213 7.74 16.31 19.51
CA ARG A 213 8.33 16.94 18.32
C ARG A 213 7.71 16.43 17.05
N ALA A 214 7.31 15.17 16.98
CA ALA A 214 6.50 14.58 15.93
C ALA A 214 5.06 14.36 16.41
N ASP A 215 4.10 14.40 15.50
CA ASP A 215 2.69 14.14 15.76
C ASP A 215 2.26 12.79 15.18
N MET A 216 2.94 12.31 14.12
CA MET A 216 2.71 11.01 13.49
C MET A 216 4.06 10.40 13.07
N VAL A 217 4.22 9.10 13.30
CA VAL A 217 5.43 8.33 12.95
C VAL A 217 5.04 6.93 12.44
N GLU A 218 5.95 6.30 11.71
CA GLU A 218 5.76 4.93 11.23
C GLU A 218 5.93 3.89 12.34
N VAL A 219 5.13 2.83 12.26
CA VAL A 219 5.28 1.63 13.08
C VAL A 219 5.42 0.42 12.16
N PRO A 220 6.63 -0.14 12.03
CA PRO A 220 6.82 -1.39 11.31
C PRO A 220 6.01 -2.53 11.92
N ALA A 221 5.56 -3.48 11.08
CA ALA A 221 4.72 -4.59 11.51
C ALA A 221 5.33 -5.38 12.67
N GLU A 222 6.64 -5.63 12.64
CA GLU A 222 7.35 -6.36 13.69
C GLU A 222 7.42 -5.62 15.05
N LEU A 223 7.16 -4.32 15.07
CA LEU A 223 7.14 -3.49 16.28
C LEU A 223 5.72 -3.08 16.72
N LEU A 224 4.69 -3.49 15.99
CA LEU A 224 3.30 -3.10 16.28
C LEU A 224 2.87 -3.54 17.69
N HIS A 225 3.18 -4.78 18.06
CA HIS A 225 2.90 -5.30 19.39
C HIS A 225 3.62 -4.50 20.51
N GLN A 226 4.87 -4.12 20.27
CA GLN A 226 5.63 -3.29 21.21
C GLN A 226 5.03 -1.88 21.31
N ALA A 227 4.66 -1.26 20.20
CA ALA A 227 4.04 0.07 20.20
C ALA A 227 2.75 0.10 21.05
N VAL A 228 1.92 -0.96 20.95
CA VAL A 228 0.71 -1.12 21.77
C VAL A 228 1.06 -1.34 23.23
N GLN A 229 2.09 -2.14 23.55
CA GLN A 229 2.57 -2.33 24.94
C GLN A 229 3.10 -1.02 25.54
N ASP A 230 3.79 -0.21 24.77
CA ASP A 230 4.29 1.12 25.17
C ASP A 230 3.19 2.18 25.22
N ARG A 231 1.91 1.76 25.01
CA ARG A 231 0.70 2.59 25.08
C ARG A 231 0.67 3.72 24.06
N LEU A 232 1.35 3.57 22.94
CA LEU A 232 1.21 4.49 21.84
C LEU A 232 -0.21 4.37 21.24
N MET A 233 -0.76 5.47 20.79
CA MET A 233 -1.96 5.45 19.96
C MET A 233 -1.55 4.98 18.57
N VAL A 234 -2.04 3.82 18.16
CA VAL A 234 -1.65 3.19 16.89
C VAL A 234 -2.88 2.99 16.02
N LEU A 235 -2.73 3.26 14.73
CA LEU A 235 -3.70 2.92 13.70
C LEU A 235 -3.00 2.04 12.67
N ALA A 236 -3.56 0.85 12.41
CA ALA A 236 -3.05 -0.10 11.44
C ALA A 236 -4.09 -0.38 10.34
N SER A 237 -3.64 -0.58 9.12
CA SER A 237 -4.47 -1.02 8.00
C SER A 237 -4.75 -2.53 8.07
N HIS A 238 -5.65 -3.00 7.20
CA HIS A 238 -5.58 -4.40 6.75
C HIS A 238 -4.19 -4.68 6.15
N PRO A 239 -3.75 -5.95 6.10
CA PRO A 239 -2.46 -6.28 5.47
C PRO A 239 -2.48 -5.96 3.97
N THR A 240 -1.68 -4.99 3.55
CA THR A 240 -1.61 -4.47 2.16
C THR A 240 -0.23 -4.61 1.53
N ASP A 241 0.81 -4.87 2.33
CA ASP A 241 2.17 -5.00 1.84
C ASP A 241 2.55 -6.48 1.71
N LEU A 242 2.70 -6.98 0.48
CA LEU A 242 3.18 -8.33 0.24
C LEU A 242 4.71 -8.41 0.38
N LEU A 243 5.17 -9.23 1.31
CA LEU A 243 6.55 -9.67 1.36
C LEU A 243 6.71 -10.91 0.49
N VAL A 244 7.52 -10.82 -0.57
CA VAL A 244 7.68 -11.86 -1.58
C VAL A 244 9.15 -12.11 -1.90
N LEU A 245 9.52 -13.37 -2.12
CA LEU A 245 10.80 -13.76 -2.64
C LEU A 245 10.67 -14.02 -4.15
N SER A 246 11.20 -13.12 -4.96
CA SER A 246 11.31 -13.31 -6.40
C SER A 246 12.52 -14.19 -6.71
N VAL A 247 12.33 -15.19 -7.56
CA VAL A 247 13.35 -16.19 -7.92
C VAL A 247 13.65 -16.07 -9.41
N SER A 248 14.90 -15.88 -9.74
CA SER A 248 15.36 -15.85 -11.13
C SER A 248 14.99 -17.12 -11.88
N SER A 249 14.70 -17.01 -13.17
CA SER A 249 14.53 -18.15 -14.08
C SER A 249 15.76 -18.41 -14.95
N LYS A 250 16.93 -17.82 -14.56
CA LYS A 250 18.19 -17.92 -15.33
C LYS A 250 19.18 -18.88 -14.67
N GLY A 251 20.16 -19.31 -15.41
CA GLY A 251 21.24 -20.16 -14.91
C GLY A 251 20.71 -21.48 -14.36
N ALA A 252 21.20 -21.90 -13.20
CA ALA A 252 20.75 -23.12 -12.52
C ALA A 252 19.26 -23.06 -12.13
N LEU A 253 18.73 -21.85 -11.89
CA LEU A 253 17.34 -21.60 -11.53
C LEU A 253 16.39 -21.65 -12.74
N HIS A 254 16.87 -21.97 -13.95
CA HIS A 254 16.01 -22.35 -15.07
C HIS A 254 15.26 -23.68 -14.77
N ASN A 255 15.83 -24.52 -13.89
CA ASN A 255 15.23 -25.78 -13.45
C ASN A 255 14.07 -25.50 -12.48
N ASP A 256 12.84 -25.86 -12.88
CA ASP A 256 11.62 -25.71 -12.07
C ASP A 256 11.68 -26.44 -10.74
N GLN A 257 12.29 -27.66 -10.72
CA GLN A 257 12.43 -28.42 -9.48
C GLN A 257 13.29 -27.68 -8.45
N LEU A 258 14.34 -26.98 -8.89
CA LEU A 258 15.18 -26.21 -7.99
C LEU A 258 14.43 -25.02 -7.42
N ARG A 259 13.60 -24.33 -8.21
CA ARG A 259 12.73 -23.25 -7.70
C ARG A 259 11.67 -23.79 -6.73
N GLN A 260 11.08 -24.96 -7.01
CA GLN A 260 10.18 -25.64 -6.08
C GLN A 260 10.89 -26.05 -4.79
N ALA A 261 12.16 -26.51 -4.84
CA ALA A 261 12.95 -26.78 -3.65
C ALA A 261 13.12 -25.55 -2.76
N ILE A 262 13.36 -24.37 -3.36
CA ILE A 262 13.43 -23.10 -2.65
C ILE A 262 12.09 -22.78 -1.98
N ALA A 263 10.97 -22.88 -2.71
CA ALA A 263 9.63 -22.59 -2.20
C ALA A 263 9.24 -23.48 -1.00
N LEU A 264 9.58 -24.79 -1.07
CA LEU A 264 9.33 -25.77 -0.02
C LEU A 264 10.28 -25.63 1.19
N ALA A 265 11.45 -25.01 1.01
CA ALA A 265 12.42 -24.82 2.09
C ALA A 265 12.03 -23.67 3.02
N VAL A 266 11.37 -22.63 2.53
CA VAL A 266 11.06 -21.43 3.29
C VAL A 266 10.01 -21.71 4.37
N ASP A 267 10.33 -21.31 5.61
CA ASP A 267 9.48 -21.46 6.79
C ASP A 267 8.70 -20.17 7.09
N ARG A 268 7.54 -20.03 6.45
CA ARG A 268 6.64 -18.86 6.64
C ARG A 268 6.15 -18.76 8.08
N SER A 269 5.90 -19.90 8.73
CA SER A 269 5.46 -19.93 10.12
C SER A 269 6.51 -19.35 11.07
N ALA A 270 7.80 -19.64 10.82
CA ALA A 270 8.88 -19.04 11.61
C ALA A 270 9.02 -17.53 11.36
N LEU A 271 8.84 -17.06 10.10
CA LEU A 271 8.82 -15.63 9.80
C LEU A 271 7.69 -14.94 10.57
N PHE A 272 6.48 -15.45 10.46
CA PHE A 272 5.28 -14.92 11.11
C PHE A 272 5.41 -14.90 12.64
N ASN A 273 5.75 -16.05 13.25
CA ASN A 273 5.73 -16.16 14.70
C ASN A 273 6.92 -15.47 15.40
N VAL A 274 8.10 -15.46 14.75
CA VAL A 274 9.34 -15.03 15.41
C VAL A 274 9.74 -13.62 14.99
N ILE A 275 9.73 -13.31 13.69
CA ILE A 275 10.17 -12.00 13.21
C ILE A 275 9.04 -10.98 13.34
N PHE A 276 7.85 -11.32 12.83
CA PHE A 276 6.70 -10.39 12.84
C PHE A 276 5.79 -10.54 14.07
N GLN A 277 6.17 -11.38 15.06
CA GLN A 277 5.46 -11.53 16.34
C GLN A 277 3.94 -11.77 16.20
N LYS A 278 3.55 -12.50 15.14
CA LYS A 278 2.18 -12.81 14.73
C LYS A 278 1.41 -11.63 14.13
N GLU A 279 2.11 -10.59 13.72
CA GLU A 279 1.51 -9.52 12.93
C GLU A 279 1.55 -9.85 11.43
N GLY A 280 0.47 -9.51 10.72
CA GLY A 280 0.30 -9.87 9.32
C GLY A 280 -0.31 -11.25 9.11
N GLU A 281 -0.23 -11.76 7.88
CA GLU A 281 -0.86 -13.02 7.45
C GLU A 281 0.10 -13.83 6.56
N PRO A 282 0.46 -15.08 6.94
CA PRO A 282 1.19 -15.97 6.07
C PRO A 282 0.38 -16.28 4.80
N THR A 283 0.99 -16.12 3.64
CA THR A 283 0.28 -16.29 2.38
C THR A 283 1.05 -17.15 1.38
N GLY A 284 0.31 -17.88 0.55
CA GLY A 284 0.81 -18.52 -0.66
C GLY A 284 0.32 -17.82 -1.93
N SER A 285 -0.51 -16.78 -1.78
CA SER A 285 -1.18 -16.02 -2.84
C SER A 285 -0.46 -14.70 -3.10
N LEU A 286 -0.54 -14.19 -4.32
CA LEU A 286 -0.12 -12.83 -4.67
C LEU A 286 -1.10 -11.77 -4.17
N LEU A 287 -2.37 -12.13 -4.04
CA LEU A 287 -3.42 -11.24 -3.58
C LEU A 287 -3.91 -11.62 -2.19
N PRO A 288 -4.33 -10.66 -1.37
CA PRO A 288 -4.91 -10.93 -0.05
C PRO A 288 -6.24 -11.68 -0.17
N ALA A 289 -6.53 -12.53 0.82
CA ALA A 289 -7.69 -13.42 0.78
C ALA A 289 -9.04 -12.67 0.86
N ASP A 290 -9.08 -11.51 1.50
CA ASP A 290 -10.26 -10.65 1.58
C ASP A 290 -10.63 -10.05 0.22
N LEU A 291 -9.65 -9.81 -0.65
CA LEU A 291 -9.86 -9.32 -2.00
C LEU A 291 -10.36 -10.41 -2.96
N THR A 292 -9.84 -11.65 -2.85
CA THR A 292 -10.11 -12.73 -3.78
C THR A 292 -11.02 -13.82 -3.23
N GLY A 293 -11.01 -14.03 -1.92
CA GLY A 293 -11.69 -15.12 -1.24
C GLY A 293 -11.04 -16.50 -1.40
N TYR A 294 -9.87 -16.64 -2.06
CA TYR A 294 -9.23 -17.94 -2.29
C TYR A 294 -7.74 -18.03 -1.89
N GLY A 295 -7.19 -17.07 -1.13
CA GLY A 295 -5.77 -17.07 -0.72
C GLY A 295 -5.30 -18.31 0.03
N PHE A 296 -6.20 -19.02 0.72
CA PHE A 296 -5.92 -20.28 1.41
C PHE A 296 -5.71 -21.49 0.49
N LEU A 297 -6.01 -21.39 -0.80
CA LEU A 297 -5.85 -22.49 -1.79
C LEU A 297 -4.38 -22.72 -2.17
N PHE A 298 -3.51 -21.78 -1.87
CA PHE A 298 -2.08 -21.89 -2.17
C PHE A 298 -1.31 -22.41 -0.95
N PRO A 299 -0.54 -23.52 -1.09
CA PRO A 299 0.17 -24.11 0.04
C PRO A 299 1.24 -23.19 0.60
N THR A 300 1.27 -23.06 1.92
CA THR A 300 2.27 -22.26 2.65
C THR A 300 3.21 -23.11 3.49
N GLU A 301 2.94 -24.41 3.59
CA GLU A 301 3.65 -25.32 4.47
C GLU A 301 5.06 -25.63 3.97
N ARG A 302 5.97 -25.72 4.91
CA ARG A 302 7.35 -26.13 4.68
C ARG A 302 7.44 -27.66 4.53
N ASP A 303 8.18 -28.13 3.51
CA ASP A 303 8.48 -29.55 3.32
C ASP A 303 9.96 -29.76 2.98
N LEU A 304 10.78 -29.93 4.01
CA LEU A 304 12.21 -30.15 3.84
C LEU A 304 12.57 -31.46 3.13
N THR A 305 11.76 -32.51 3.27
CA THR A 305 12.02 -33.80 2.63
C THR A 305 11.88 -33.67 1.12
N ARG A 306 10.81 -33.06 0.64
CA ARG A 306 10.61 -32.77 -0.78
C ARG A 306 11.63 -31.76 -1.30
N ALA A 307 11.94 -30.71 -0.53
CA ALA A 307 12.94 -29.70 -0.89
C ALA A 307 14.31 -30.36 -1.16
N ARG A 308 14.74 -31.27 -0.28
CA ARG A 308 15.99 -32.03 -0.45
C ARG A 308 15.96 -32.95 -1.67
N ASN A 309 14.84 -33.57 -1.99
CA ASN A 309 14.69 -34.39 -3.17
C ASN A 309 14.76 -33.56 -4.46
N TYR A 310 14.22 -32.36 -4.47
CA TYR A 310 14.19 -31.47 -5.64
C TYR A 310 15.48 -30.68 -5.86
N ARG A 311 16.41 -30.67 -4.89
CA ARG A 311 17.68 -29.93 -5.02
C ARG A 311 18.67 -30.53 -6.03
N ALA A 312 18.36 -31.67 -6.64
CA ALA A 312 19.22 -32.31 -7.65
C ALA A 312 19.52 -31.29 -8.78
N GLY A 313 20.82 -31.08 -9.06
CA GLY A 313 21.27 -30.06 -10.00
C GLY A 313 21.56 -28.68 -9.39
N ALA A 314 21.46 -28.52 -8.04
CA ALA A 314 21.90 -27.32 -7.36
C ALA A 314 23.39 -27.07 -7.61
N SER A 315 23.74 -25.80 -7.91
CA SER A 315 25.13 -25.35 -8.07
C SER A 315 25.91 -25.44 -6.76
N ALA A 316 27.19 -25.77 -6.84
CA ALA A 316 28.10 -25.62 -5.69
C ALA A 316 28.31 -24.16 -5.27
N SER A 317 28.19 -23.24 -6.22
CA SER A 317 28.28 -21.80 -5.91
C SER A 317 27.04 -21.32 -5.18
N PRO A 318 27.19 -20.46 -4.16
CA PRO A 318 26.06 -19.94 -3.42
C PRO A 318 25.20 -19.04 -4.29
N MET A 319 23.87 -19.19 -4.20
CA MET A 319 22.90 -18.25 -4.76
C MET A 319 23.02 -16.90 -4.05
N VAL A 320 22.86 -15.83 -4.78
CA VAL A 320 22.88 -14.47 -4.25
C VAL A 320 21.45 -14.03 -3.94
N LEU A 321 21.16 -13.80 -2.66
CA LEU A 321 19.93 -13.17 -2.20
C LEU A 321 20.19 -11.67 -1.97
N THR A 322 19.40 -10.83 -2.61
CA THR A 322 19.44 -9.37 -2.45
C THR A 322 18.12 -8.87 -1.89
N ILE A 323 18.14 -7.78 -1.15
CA ILE A 323 16.95 -7.10 -0.62
C ILE A 323 16.74 -5.83 -1.43
N ASP A 324 15.53 -5.64 -1.95
CA ASP A 324 15.21 -4.47 -2.80
C ASP A 324 15.33 -3.14 -2.02
N ASN A 325 14.67 -3.05 -0.88
CA ASN A 325 14.75 -1.91 0.03
C ASN A 325 15.05 -2.43 1.43
N PRO A 326 16.35 -2.48 1.82
CA PRO A 326 16.74 -3.09 3.09
C PRO A 326 16.32 -2.24 4.29
N ASP A 327 15.61 -2.89 5.21
CA ASP A 327 15.35 -2.44 6.57
C ASP A 327 15.74 -3.55 7.58
N ALA A 328 15.56 -3.31 8.86
CA ALA A 328 15.94 -4.27 9.89
C ALA A 328 15.17 -5.59 9.78
N SER A 329 13.87 -5.53 9.48
CA SER A 329 13.02 -6.72 9.37
C SER A 329 13.31 -7.53 8.12
N THR A 330 13.45 -6.89 6.97
CA THR A 330 13.79 -7.56 5.70
C THR A 330 15.17 -8.19 5.74
N GLN A 331 16.13 -7.58 6.48
CA GLN A 331 17.43 -8.19 6.72
C GLN A 331 17.32 -9.49 7.53
N LEU A 332 16.56 -9.50 8.64
CA LEU A 332 16.29 -10.70 9.44
C LEU A 332 15.57 -11.78 8.63
N VAL A 333 14.60 -11.39 7.81
CA VAL A 333 13.90 -12.32 6.91
C VAL A 333 14.87 -12.95 5.91
N ALA A 334 15.72 -12.16 5.26
CA ALA A 334 16.69 -12.66 4.30
C ALA A 334 17.67 -13.65 4.94
N GLU A 335 18.18 -13.34 6.12
CA GLU A 335 19.06 -14.24 6.89
C GLU A 335 18.34 -15.54 7.28
N ARG A 336 17.06 -15.45 7.70
CA ARG A 336 16.26 -16.64 8.02
C ARG A 336 16.01 -17.49 6.78
N ILE A 337 15.71 -16.89 5.63
CA ILE A 337 15.57 -17.61 4.35
C ILE A 337 16.88 -18.35 4.02
N VAL A 338 18.03 -17.70 4.13
CA VAL A 338 19.33 -18.34 3.89
C VAL A 338 19.56 -19.56 4.80
N LEU A 339 19.19 -19.46 6.09
CA LEU A 339 19.23 -20.62 7.00
C LEU A 339 18.29 -21.74 6.54
N ASN A 340 17.06 -21.42 6.15
CA ASN A 340 16.09 -22.41 5.67
C ASN A 340 16.57 -23.12 4.39
N LEU A 341 17.17 -22.38 3.47
CA LEU A 341 17.78 -22.94 2.25
C LEU A 341 18.93 -23.88 2.59
N ARG A 342 19.80 -23.50 3.54
CA ARG A 342 20.91 -24.34 4.01
C ARG A 342 20.42 -25.66 4.63
N GLU A 343 19.34 -25.64 5.41
CA GLU A 343 18.71 -26.85 5.97
C GLU A 343 18.17 -27.80 4.88
N ALA A 344 17.73 -27.26 3.75
CA ALA A 344 17.37 -28.02 2.56
C ALA A 344 18.59 -28.53 1.74
N GLY A 345 19.81 -28.09 2.10
CA GLY A 345 21.05 -28.39 1.38
C GLY A 345 21.27 -27.51 0.15
N LEU A 346 20.60 -26.32 0.12
CA LEU A 346 20.81 -25.28 -0.87
C LEU A 346 21.75 -24.22 -0.29
N ASN A 347 22.72 -23.78 -1.09
CA ASN A 347 23.69 -22.77 -0.63
C ASN A 347 23.24 -21.38 -1.11
N ALA A 348 23.09 -20.44 -0.17
CA ALA A 348 22.72 -19.05 -0.46
C ALA A 348 23.42 -18.09 0.50
N GLN A 349 23.58 -16.84 0.09
CA GLN A 349 24.17 -15.76 0.89
C GLN A 349 23.47 -14.44 0.59
N VAL A 350 23.29 -13.62 1.61
CA VAL A 350 22.78 -12.26 1.46
C VAL A 350 23.91 -11.36 0.93
N ARG A 351 23.63 -10.56 -0.09
CA ARG A 351 24.54 -9.54 -0.61
C ARG A 351 23.78 -8.22 -0.87
N PRO A 352 24.45 -7.08 -0.72
CA PRO A 352 23.88 -5.80 -1.14
C PRO A 352 23.56 -5.80 -2.63
N ALA A 353 22.59 -4.99 -3.04
CA ALA A 353 22.27 -4.76 -4.44
C ALA A 353 23.49 -4.23 -5.20
N SER A 354 23.73 -4.77 -6.39
CA SER A 354 24.82 -4.34 -7.27
C SER A 354 24.25 -4.06 -8.65
N SER A 355 24.66 -2.95 -9.25
CA SER A 355 24.25 -2.60 -10.62
C SER A 355 24.85 -3.52 -11.70
N GLN A 356 25.83 -4.37 -11.33
CA GLN A 356 26.56 -5.22 -12.28
C GLN A 356 26.05 -6.65 -12.40
N SER A 357 25.17 -7.11 -11.51
CA SER A 357 24.63 -8.48 -11.55
C SER A 357 23.18 -8.54 -11.11
N THR A 358 22.35 -9.25 -11.87
CA THR A 358 21.00 -9.62 -11.42
C THR A 358 21.12 -10.69 -10.33
N PRO A 359 20.43 -10.52 -9.18
CA PRO A 359 20.46 -11.51 -8.12
C PRO A 359 19.74 -12.80 -8.54
N ASP A 360 20.08 -13.91 -7.91
CA ASP A 360 19.37 -15.18 -8.05
C ASP A 360 18.03 -15.14 -7.32
N LEU A 361 18.02 -14.49 -6.14
CA LEU A 361 16.89 -14.33 -5.25
C LEU A 361 16.76 -12.84 -4.88
N LEU A 362 15.55 -12.28 -5.00
CA LEU A 362 15.28 -10.89 -4.63
C LEU A 362 14.12 -10.85 -3.63
N LEU A 363 14.42 -10.44 -2.39
CA LEU A 363 13.39 -10.19 -1.39
C LEU A 363 12.81 -8.79 -1.62
N LYS A 364 11.51 -8.73 -1.90
CA LYS A 364 10.77 -7.49 -2.15
C LYS A 364 9.62 -7.34 -1.15
N ARG A 365 9.30 -6.08 -0.84
CA ARG A 365 8.01 -5.69 -0.26
C ARG A 365 7.26 -4.91 -1.31
N ILE A 366 6.10 -5.41 -1.73
CA ILE A 366 5.24 -4.81 -2.74
C ILE A 366 4.00 -4.28 -2.02
N HIS A 367 3.72 -3.01 -2.19
CA HIS A 367 2.52 -2.36 -1.67
C HIS A 367 1.39 -2.49 -2.67
N LEU A 368 0.24 -3.02 -2.27
CA LEU A 368 -0.95 -3.16 -3.09
C LEU A 368 -1.80 -1.89 -2.99
N GLU A 369 -1.88 -1.13 -4.07
CA GLU A 369 -2.72 0.07 -4.16
C GLU A 369 -4.13 -0.21 -4.73
N ALA A 370 -4.27 -1.31 -5.50
CA ALA A 370 -5.53 -1.65 -6.15
C ALA A 370 -6.61 -2.09 -5.14
N GLY A 371 -7.84 -1.63 -5.38
CA GLY A 371 -9.01 -1.97 -4.58
C GLY A 371 -9.81 -3.17 -5.10
N ASP A 372 -9.45 -3.75 -6.24
CA ASP A 372 -10.08 -4.94 -6.80
C ASP A 372 -9.05 -6.00 -7.21
N ALA A 373 -9.50 -7.26 -7.26
CA ALA A 373 -8.61 -8.40 -7.45
C ALA A 373 -7.95 -8.44 -8.83
N ALA A 374 -8.62 -7.96 -9.87
CA ALA A 374 -8.07 -8.02 -11.22
C ALA A 374 -6.98 -6.96 -11.41
N ALA A 375 -7.24 -5.70 -11.01
CA ALA A 375 -6.24 -4.64 -11.00
C ALA A 375 -5.07 -4.98 -10.07
N GLY A 376 -5.36 -5.60 -8.91
CA GLY A 376 -4.34 -6.03 -7.96
C GLY A 376 -3.42 -7.12 -8.52
N LEU A 377 -3.95 -8.08 -9.27
CA LEU A 377 -3.11 -9.09 -9.92
C LEU A 377 -2.23 -8.47 -11.00
N ASP A 378 -2.78 -7.55 -11.79
CA ASP A 378 -2.03 -6.84 -12.82
C ASP A 378 -0.87 -6.05 -12.18
N GLU A 379 -1.14 -5.31 -11.09
CA GLU A 379 -0.14 -4.58 -10.31
C GLU A 379 0.97 -5.50 -9.76
N MET A 380 0.60 -6.62 -9.13
CA MET A 380 1.58 -7.57 -8.59
C MET A 380 2.44 -8.21 -9.67
N LEU A 381 1.85 -8.57 -10.81
CA LEU A 381 2.59 -9.15 -11.94
C LEU A 381 3.55 -8.13 -12.56
N GLU A 382 3.12 -6.86 -12.71
CA GLU A 382 3.97 -5.76 -13.19
C GLU A 382 5.18 -5.56 -12.28
N ASP A 383 4.96 -5.46 -10.97
CA ASP A 383 6.02 -5.29 -9.97
C ASP A 383 6.98 -6.48 -9.91
N LEU A 384 6.53 -7.68 -10.26
CA LEU A 384 7.33 -8.87 -10.42
C LEU A 384 8.00 -8.98 -11.80
N GLY A 385 7.80 -7.97 -12.69
CA GLY A 385 8.37 -7.93 -14.03
C GLY A 385 7.78 -8.96 -14.99
N GLN A 386 6.52 -9.35 -14.76
CA GLN A 386 5.80 -10.32 -15.59
C GLN A 386 4.88 -9.60 -16.59
N LYS A 387 4.54 -10.29 -17.67
CA LYS A 387 3.52 -9.79 -18.60
C LYS A 387 2.13 -9.97 -17.98
N ILE A 388 1.32 -8.93 -18.09
CA ILE A 388 -0.09 -8.97 -17.74
C ILE A 388 -0.83 -9.80 -18.80
N PRO A 389 -1.61 -10.82 -18.38
CA PRO A 389 -2.43 -11.61 -19.30
C PRO A 389 -3.60 -10.79 -19.87
N GLU A 390 -4.02 -11.11 -21.11
CA GLU A 390 -5.13 -10.40 -21.77
C GLU A 390 -6.51 -10.65 -21.11
N GLU A 391 -6.67 -11.71 -20.31
CA GLU A 391 -7.92 -12.12 -19.67
C GLU A 391 -7.80 -12.20 -18.15
N THR A 392 -8.01 -11.10 -17.45
CA THR A 392 -8.18 -11.06 -15.99
C THR A 392 -9.63 -10.74 -15.57
N GLY A 393 -10.54 -10.63 -16.52
CA GLY A 393 -11.88 -10.06 -16.34
C GLY A 393 -12.92 -10.90 -15.59
N ASN A 394 -12.63 -12.16 -15.24
CA ASN A 394 -13.54 -12.99 -14.45
C ASN A 394 -12.79 -13.76 -13.35
N PRO A 395 -13.45 -14.14 -12.23
CA PRO A 395 -12.79 -14.79 -11.09
C PRO A 395 -12.07 -16.12 -11.44
N ASP A 396 -12.58 -16.91 -12.38
CA ASP A 396 -11.95 -18.19 -12.77
C ASP A 396 -10.68 -17.95 -13.58
N ALA A 397 -10.67 -16.96 -14.48
CA ALA A 397 -9.50 -16.56 -15.25
C ALA A 397 -8.43 -15.96 -14.32
N LEU A 398 -8.83 -15.11 -13.37
CA LEU A 398 -7.97 -14.53 -12.35
C LEU A 398 -7.26 -15.62 -11.54
N TYR A 399 -8.02 -16.54 -10.95
CA TYR A 399 -7.47 -17.66 -10.18
C TYR A 399 -6.53 -18.52 -11.02
N LYS A 400 -6.91 -18.85 -12.26
CA LYS A 400 -6.08 -19.63 -13.17
C LYS A 400 -4.75 -18.94 -13.47
N THR A 401 -4.80 -17.65 -13.76
CA THR A 401 -3.61 -16.83 -14.04
C THR A 401 -2.65 -16.82 -12.86
N GLU A 402 -3.14 -16.47 -11.67
CA GLU A 402 -2.34 -16.43 -10.46
C GLU A 402 -1.75 -17.82 -10.14
N ARG A 403 -2.57 -18.87 -10.18
CA ARG A 403 -2.15 -20.25 -9.95
C ARG A 403 -1.06 -20.70 -10.92
N ASP A 404 -1.25 -20.45 -12.20
CA ASP A 404 -0.30 -20.93 -13.22
C ASP A 404 1.02 -20.17 -13.14
N PHE A 405 1.01 -18.89 -12.76
CA PHE A 405 2.23 -18.15 -12.44
C PHE A 405 2.91 -18.69 -11.16
N LEU A 406 2.19 -18.85 -10.07
CA LEU A 406 2.75 -19.34 -8.80
C LEU A 406 3.35 -20.75 -8.91
N LYS A 407 2.83 -21.63 -9.79
CA LYS A 407 3.41 -22.95 -10.09
C LYS A 407 4.82 -22.86 -10.65
N THR A 408 5.18 -21.76 -11.29
CA THR A 408 6.54 -21.56 -11.81
C THR A 408 7.57 -21.35 -10.71
N CYS A 409 7.13 -21.02 -9.49
CA CYS A 409 7.94 -20.63 -8.34
C CYS A 409 8.94 -19.50 -8.67
N GLN A 410 8.60 -18.61 -9.62
CA GLN A 410 9.34 -17.39 -9.88
C GLN A 410 9.01 -16.30 -8.86
N ALA A 411 7.84 -16.39 -8.22
CA ALA A 411 7.50 -15.64 -7.01
C ALA A 411 7.08 -16.62 -5.92
N ILE A 412 7.56 -16.39 -4.72
CA ILE A 412 7.23 -17.15 -3.52
C ILE A 412 6.65 -16.14 -2.51
N PRO A 413 5.32 -15.97 -2.44
CA PRO A 413 4.67 -15.13 -1.45
C PRO A 413 5.00 -15.64 -0.04
N LEU A 414 5.24 -14.74 0.88
CA LEU A 414 5.63 -15.05 2.26
C LEU A 414 4.58 -14.63 3.26
N LEU A 415 4.36 -13.32 3.37
CA LEU A 415 3.40 -12.71 4.29
C LEU A 415 2.80 -11.46 3.67
N TYR A 416 1.54 -11.20 3.99
CA TYR A 416 0.95 -9.88 3.91
C TYR A 416 1.13 -9.16 5.25
N LEU A 417 1.60 -7.93 5.21
CA LEU A 417 1.92 -7.10 6.39
C LEU A 417 1.03 -5.86 6.42
N PRO A 418 0.54 -5.45 7.60
CA PRO A 418 -0.17 -4.18 7.75
C PRO A 418 0.79 -2.99 7.67
N ARG A 419 0.25 -1.85 7.26
CA ARG A 419 0.88 -0.54 7.45
C ARG A 419 0.33 0.06 8.73
N ALA A 420 1.18 0.62 9.56
CA ALA A 420 0.74 1.20 10.82
C ALA A 420 1.46 2.52 11.12
N LEU A 421 0.75 3.38 11.83
CA LEU A 421 1.22 4.68 12.27
C LEU A 421 0.96 4.82 13.76
N ALA A 422 1.93 5.34 14.52
CA ALA A 422 1.68 5.85 15.85
C ALA A 422 1.50 7.37 15.77
N PHE A 423 0.63 7.90 16.64
CA PHE A 423 0.30 9.31 16.62
C PHE A 423 0.04 9.88 18.01
N SER A 424 0.23 11.18 18.16
CA SER A 424 0.05 11.88 19.42
C SER A 424 -1.43 12.08 19.75
N GLU A 425 -1.75 12.27 21.05
CA GLU A 425 -3.11 12.56 21.52
C GLU A 425 -3.71 13.85 20.93
N ARG A 426 -2.91 14.69 20.31
CA ARG A 426 -3.36 15.91 19.64
C ARG A 426 -4.02 15.66 18.29
N VAL A 427 -3.69 14.55 17.64
CA VAL A 427 -4.21 14.15 16.32
C VAL A 427 -5.62 13.60 16.47
N ARG A 428 -6.57 14.16 15.72
CA ARG A 428 -7.98 13.74 15.70
C ARG A 428 -8.40 13.37 14.28
N ASP A 429 -9.40 12.51 14.21
CA ASP A 429 -10.06 12.12 12.96
C ASP A 429 -9.14 11.43 11.93
N LEU A 430 -7.97 10.91 12.37
CA LEU A 430 -7.07 10.15 11.53
C LEU A 430 -7.72 8.85 11.09
N ARG A 431 -7.74 8.61 9.77
CA ARG A 431 -8.22 7.38 9.14
C ARG A 431 -7.22 6.94 8.09
N LEU A 432 -7.29 5.67 7.70
CA LEU A 432 -6.54 5.11 6.59
C LEU A 432 -7.51 4.75 5.45
N THR A 433 -7.05 4.87 4.23
CA THR A 433 -7.72 4.29 3.05
C THR A 433 -7.53 2.77 3.03
N GLY A 434 -8.22 2.06 2.14
CA GLY A 434 -8.10 0.60 2.00
C GLY A 434 -6.65 0.13 1.75
N ASP A 435 -5.85 0.93 1.06
CA ASP A 435 -4.41 0.68 0.83
C ASP A 435 -3.51 1.08 2.01
N GLY A 436 -4.07 1.53 3.14
CA GLY A 436 -3.30 1.94 4.31
C GLY A 436 -2.69 3.35 4.24
N THR A 437 -3.09 4.17 3.26
CA THR A 437 -2.67 5.56 3.18
C THR A 437 -3.41 6.45 4.19
N PRO A 438 -2.74 7.32 4.97
CA PRO A 438 -3.41 8.20 5.91
C PRO A 438 -4.17 9.34 5.22
N MET A 439 -5.43 9.57 5.62
CA MET A 439 -6.31 10.62 5.12
C MET A 439 -6.04 11.95 5.84
N ILE A 440 -4.94 12.61 5.52
CA ILE A 440 -4.45 13.79 6.24
C ILE A 440 -5.34 15.03 6.05
N ALA A 441 -6.05 15.13 4.93
CA ALA A 441 -6.95 16.26 4.68
C ALA A 441 -8.07 16.40 5.74
N ASP A 442 -8.47 15.26 6.32
CA ASP A 442 -9.52 15.17 7.35
C ASP A 442 -8.98 15.30 8.78
N VAL A 443 -7.66 15.28 8.96
CA VAL A 443 -7.02 15.35 10.27
C VAL A 443 -7.15 16.75 10.86
N SER A 444 -7.56 16.83 12.12
CA SER A 444 -7.50 18.04 12.92
C SER A 444 -6.53 17.91 14.10
N ILE A 445 -5.97 19.01 14.56
CA ILE A 445 -5.04 19.06 15.69
C ILE A 445 -5.69 19.80 16.85
N ASP A 446 -5.78 19.14 18.01
CA ASP A 446 -6.15 19.81 19.25
C ASP A 446 -5.04 20.79 19.64
N GLY A 447 -5.36 22.07 19.70
CA GLY A 447 -4.46 23.07 20.24
C GLY A 447 -4.20 22.78 21.72
N GLY A 448 -2.99 22.33 22.05
CA GLY A 448 -2.58 22.28 23.44
C GLY A 448 -2.80 23.64 24.08
N LYS A 449 -3.39 23.60 25.30
CA LYS A 449 -3.46 24.79 26.15
C LYS A 449 -2.08 25.17 26.62
#